data_4ba8aa837dd3fa14de8ad684df8abb23
#
_entry.id   4ba8aa837dd3fa14de8ad684df8abb23
#
_cell.length_a   1.000
_cell.length_b   1.000
_cell.length_c   1.000
_cell.angle_alpha   90.00
_cell.angle_beta   90.00
_cell.angle_gamma   90.00
#
_symmetry.space_group_name_H-M   'P 1'
#
loop_
_entity.id
_entity.type
_entity.pdbx_description
1 polymer ?
#
loop_
_entity_poly.entity_id
_entity_poly.type
_entity_poly.pdbx_seq_one_letter_code
_entity_poly.pdbx_strand_id
1 'polypeptide(L)'
;FRFADCQPNLISLLPRIFELNNHLLVKASPLIDLQSGINELKCVERIFVVAVDNECKEVLFLCQKDFKGEACVRAVNLKGSASSGKIESFDFSLSEEKNAVAIFSEPLNYLYEPNASILKSGSFKLIGNKYRLQTLEQNTHIYTSERVVENFPVKVIRLGIRNRFG
;
A
#
# COMPACT_ATOMS: atom_id res chain seq x y z
N PHE A 1 9.65 -4.93 -14.50
CA PHE A 1 10.69 -5.48 -13.60
C PHE A 1 10.20 -6.83 -13.07
N ARG A 2 10.98 -7.89 -13.25
CA ARG A 2 10.68 -9.25 -12.80
C ARG A 2 11.88 -9.83 -12.08
N PHE A 3 11.65 -10.65 -11.05
CA PHE A 3 12.75 -11.32 -10.32
C PHE A 3 13.52 -12.33 -11.18
N ALA A 4 12.83 -12.95 -12.14
CA ALA A 4 13.45 -13.88 -13.08
C ALA A 4 14.50 -13.22 -14.00
N ASP A 5 14.37 -11.90 -14.24
CA ASP A 5 15.27 -11.13 -15.12
C ASP A 5 16.47 -10.53 -14.36
N CYS A 6 16.53 -10.71 -13.04
CA CYS A 6 17.60 -10.18 -12.21
C CYS A 6 18.89 -11.02 -12.33
N GLN A 7 20.02 -10.37 -12.07
CA GLN A 7 21.31 -11.07 -11.93
C GLN A 7 21.89 -10.82 -10.53
N PRO A 8 22.08 -11.88 -9.74
CA PRO A 8 21.75 -13.29 -10.04
C PRO A 8 20.23 -13.52 -10.12
N ASN A 9 19.82 -14.55 -10.86
CA ASN A 9 18.40 -14.94 -10.94
C ASN A 9 17.93 -15.47 -9.60
N LEU A 10 17.15 -14.65 -8.88
CA LEU A 10 16.69 -14.99 -7.53
C LEU A 10 15.84 -16.26 -7.51
N ILE A 11 14.98 -16.45 -8.51
CA ILE A 11 14.04 -17.59 -8.53
C ILE A 11 14.81 -18.92 -8.58
N SER A 12 15.89 -18.99 -9.33
CA SER A 12 16.72 -20.18 -9.41
C SER A 12 17.50 -20.45 -8.10
N LEU A 13 17.72 -19.44 -7.29
CA LEU A 13 18.46 -19.55 -6.02
C LEU A 13 17.59 -19.91 -4.82
N LEU A 14 16.26 -19.68 -4.90
CA LEU A 14 15.34 -19.91 -3.78
C LEU A 14 15.46 -21.30 -3.16
N PRO A 15 15.52 -22.43 -3.93
CA PRO A 15 15.66 -23.75 -3.32
C PRO A 15 16.89 -23.86 -2.43
N ARG A 16 18.06 -23.40 -2.90
CA ARG A 16 19.31 -23.44 -2.15
C ARG A 16 19.29 -22.52 -0.93
N ILE A 17 18.66 -21.35 -1.02
CA ILE A 17 18.52 -20.43 0.12
C ILE A 17 17.67 -21.09 1.21
N PHE A 18 16.58 -21.77 0.84
CA PHE A 18 15.67 -22.43 1.76
C PHE A 18 16.19 -23.80 2.29
N GLU A 19 17.28 -24.32 1.78
CA GLU A 19 18.03 -25.39 2.44
C GLU A 19 18.71 -24.89 3.72
N LEU A 20 19.15 -23.63 3.73
CA LEU A 20 19.92 -23.03 4.82
C LEU A 20 19.08 -22.17 5.78
N ASN A 21 17.95 -21.64 5.32
CA ASN A 21 17.13 -20.67 6.06
C ASN A 21 15.64 -20.93 5.85
N ASN A 22 14.83 -20.64 6.87
CA ASN A 22 13.38 -20.71 6.75
C ASN A 22 12.74 -19.41 6.26
N HIS A 23 13.46 -18.30 6.32
CA HIS A 23 12.95 -16.98 5.90
C HIS A 23 13.96 -16.29 5.00
N LEU A 24 13.43 -15.50 4.07
CA LEU A 24 14.18 -14.64 3.16
C LEU A 24 13.49 -13.30 3.04
N LEU A 25 14.23 -12.21 3.23
CA LEU A 25 13.75 -10.87 2.92
C LEU A 25 14.34 -10.41 1.59
N VAL A 26 13.47 -10.13 0.63
CA VAL A 26 13.85 -9.64 -0.70
C VAL A 26 13.51 -8.15 -0.81
N LYS A 27 14.52 -7.33 -1.03
CA LYS A 27 14.35 -5.91 -1.33
C LYS A 27 14.21 -5.70 -2.84
N ALA A 28 13.16 -5.02 -3.25
CA ALA A 28 12.87 -4.70 -4.65
C ALA A 28 12.64 -3.20 -4.87
N SER A 29 12.83 -2.78 -6.12
CA SER A 29 12.48 -1.42 -6.55
C SER A 29 10.97 -1.16 -6.38
N PRO A 30 10.55 0.09 -6.09
CA PRO A 30 9.15 0.48 -6.11
C PRO A 30 8.43 0.27 -7.45
N LEU A 31 9.16 0.05 -8.52
CA LEU A 31 8.59 -0.22 -9.84
C LEU A 31 7.99 -1.63 -9.98
N ILE A 32 8.29 -2.53 -9.04
CA ILE A 32 7.75 -3.90 -9.10
C ILE A 32 6.23 -3.89 -8.92
N ASP A 33 5.54 -4.71 -9.69
CA ASP A 33 4.14 -5.06 -9.44
C ASP A 33 4.06 -6.09 -8.32
N LEU A 34 3.23 -5.83 -7.30
CA LEU A 34 3.16 -6.68 -6.11
C LEU A 34 2.63 -8.07 -6.42
N GLN A 35 1.59 -8.17 -7.26
CA GLN A 35 1.00 -9.44 -7.66
C GLN A 35 1.99 -10.28 -8.48
N SER A 36 2.73 -9.64 -9.38
CA SER A 36 3.79 -10.29 -10.15
C SER A 36 4.88 -10.85 -9.22
N GLY A 37 5.31 -10.06 -8.23
CA GLY A 37 6.29 -10.49 -7.23
C GLY A 37 5.82 -11.71 -6.43
N ILE A 38 4.56 -11.73 -5.97
CA ILE A 38 3.95 -12.87 -5.27
C ILE A 38 3.95 -14.10 -6.18
N ASN A 39 3.53 -13.95 -7.43
CA ASN A 39 3.42 -15.06 -8.38
C ASN A 39 4.77 -15.67 -8.73
N GLU A 40 5.84 -14.85 -8.79
CA GLU A 40 7.20 -15.35 -9.05
C GLU A 40 7.81 -16.05 -7.84
N LEU A 41 7.70 -15.44 -6.65
CA LEU A 41 8.33 -15.97 -5.41
C LEU A 41 7.56 -17.15 -4.81
N LYS A 42 6.23 -17.20 -4.93
CA LYS A 42 5.31 -18.27 -4.49
C LYS A 42 5.27 -18.59 -2.99
N CYS A 43 6.10 -17.95 -2.19
CA CYS A 43 6.24 -18.21 -0.76
C CYS A 43 6.19 -16.91 0.07
N VAL A 44 5.55 -15.88 -0.44
CA VAL A 44 5.47 -14.56 0.20
C VAL A 44 4.46 -14.60 1.34
N GLU A 45 4.92 -14.40 2.56
CA GLU A 45 4.10 -14.27 3.76
C GLU A 45 3.63 -12.81 3.94
N ARG A 46 4.55 -11.85 3.69
CA ARG A 46 4.27 -10.44 3.91
C ARG A 46 4.99 -9.56 2.90
N ILE A 47 4.33 -8.46 2.53
CA ILE A 47 4.91 -7.39 1.70
C ILE A 47 4.92 -6.11 2.51
N PHE A 48 6.03 -5.39 2.52
CA PHE A 48 6.11 -4.03 3.05
C PHE A 48 6.32 -3.07 1.88
N VAL A 49 5.40 -2.12 1.73
CA VAL A 49 5.55 -0.99 0.80
C VAL A 49 5.97 0.21 1.62
N VAL A 50 7.24 0.60 1.49
CA VAL A 50 7.87 1.59 2.36
C VAL A 50 8.02 2.92 1.64
N ALA A 51 7.40 3.96 2.20
CA ALA A 51 7.60 5.35 1.82
C ALA A 51 8.32 6.12 2.95
N VAL A 52 9.09 7.13 2.57
CA VAL A 52 9.71 8.08 3.49
C VAL A 52 9.29 9.48 3.03
N ASP A 53 8.72 10.27 3.94
CA ASP A 53 8.19 11.59 3.65
C ASP A 53 7.30 11.65 2.40
N ASN A 54 6.39 10.65 2.30
CA ASN A 54 5.45 10.49 1.19
C ASN A 54 6.07 10.16 -0.17
N GLU A 55 7.29 9.64 -0.21
CA GLU A 55 7.92 9.11 -1.41
C GLU A 55 8.19 7.61 -1.26
N CYS A 56 7.62 6.77 -2.14
CA CYS A 56 7.82 5.33 -2.10
C CYS A 56 9.28 4.98 -2.43
N LYS A 57 9.99 4.39 -1.48
CA LYS A 57 11.42 4.09 -1.59
C LYS A 57 11.68 2.63 -1.94
N GLU A 58 10.97 1.71 -1.31
CA GLU A 58 11.26 0.28 -1.42
C GLU A 58 10.01 -0.57 -1.29
N VAL A 59 10.07 -1.76 -1.87
CA VAL A 59 9.13 -2.87 -1.62
C VAL A 59 9.93 -4.05 -1.08
N LEU A 60 9.53 -4.57 0.08
CA LEU A 60 10.18 -5.70 0.73
C LEU A 60 9.22 -6.89 0.72
N PHE A 61 9.69 -8.04 0.23
CA PHE A 61 8.94 -9.30 0.27
C PHE A 61 9.56 -10.20 1.33
N LEU A 62 8.80 -10.50 2.39
CA LEU A 62 9.16 -11.52 3.37
C LEU A 62 8.63 -12.87 2.88
N CYS A 63 9.56 -13.76 2.55
CA CYS A 63 9.27 -15.12 2.12
C CYS A 63 9.52 -16.08 3.26
N GLN A 64 8.61 -17.03 3.46
CA GLN A 64 8.76 -18.14 4.40
C GLN A 64 8.75 -19.45 3.62
N LYS A 65 9.68 -20.34 3.93
CA LYS A 65 9.76 -21.67 3.33
C LYS A 65 8.42 -22.40 3.46
N ASP A 66 7.95 -22.96 2.36
CA ASP A 66 6.70 -23.74 2.27
C ASP A 66 5.41 -22.96 2.62
N PHE A 67 5.47 -21.65 2.76
CA PHE A 67 4.28 -20.81 2.98
C PHE A 67 3.34 -20.89 1.77
N LYS A 68 2.06 -21.16 2.04
CA LYS A 68 1.00 -21.25 1.02
C LYS A 68 -0.25 -20.42 1.37
N GLY A 69 -0.12 -19.59 2.40
CA GLY A 69 -1.18 -18.66 2.78
C GLY A 69 -1.28 -17.46 1.84
N GLU A 70 -2.21 -16.58 2.13
CA GLU A 70 -2.32 -15.30 1.46
C GLU A 70 -1.32 -14.30 2.05
N ALA A 71 -0.63 -13.56 1.19
CA ALA A 71 0.30 -12.52 1.63
C ALA A 71 -0.44 -11.34 2.28
N CYS A 72 0.04 -10.91 3.45
CA CYS A 72 -0.40 -9.67 4.07
C CYS A 72 0.43 -8.51 3.53
N VAL A 73 -0.21 -7.42 3.10
CA VAL A 73 0.45 -6.19 2.65
C VAL A 73 0.42 -5.16 3.76
N ARG A 74 1.58 -4.62 4.11
CA ARG A 74 1.73 -3.48 5.01
C ARG A 74 2.28 -2.27 4.25
N ALA A 75 1.43 -1.27 4.03
CA ALA A 75 1.86 0.04 3.56
C ALA A 75 2.38 0.85 4.75
N VAL A 76 3.60 1.39 4.64
CA VAL A 76 4.25 2.16 5.72
C VAL A 76 4.79 3.47 5.15
N ASN A 77 4.45 4.59 5.80
CA ASN A 77 5.04 5.88 5.49
C ASN A 77 5.73 6.45 6.75
N LEU A 78 7.03 6.61 6.67
CA LEU A 78 7.87 7.18 7.72
C LEU A 78 7.97 8.68 7.52
N LYS A 79 7.52 9.47 8.49
CA LYS A 79 7.57 10.95 8.44
C LYS A 79 8.55 11.51 9.46
N GLY A 80 9.41 12.42 9.02
CA GLY A 80 10.36 13.11 9.90
C GLY A 80 11.63 12.32 10.17
N SER A 81 12.44 12.79 11.14
CA SER A 81 13.73 12.19 11.47
C SER A 81 13.60 10.87 12.23
N ALA A 82 14.62 10.03 12.18
CA ALA A 82 14.68 8.73 12.85
C ALA A 82 14.43 8.78 14.38
N SER A 83 14.65 9.93 15.01
CA SER A 83 14.51 10.11 16.48
C SER A 83 13.14 10.63 16.93
N SER A 84 12.32 11.19 16.03
CA SER A 84 11.02 11.79 16.36
C SER A 84 9.95 11.53 15.30
N GLY A 85 10.21 10.58 14.40
CA GLY A 85 9.37 10.33 13.26
C GLY A 85 8.01 9.70 13.59
N LYS A 86 6.97 10.10 12.88
CA LYS A 86 5.65 9.48 12.93
C LYS A 86 5.62 8.34 11.91
N ILE A 87 5.13 7.17 12.35
CA ILE A 87 4.87 6.03 11.46
C ILE A 87 3.38 5.98 11.14
N GLU A 88 3.05 6.07 9.87
CA GLU A 88 1.71 5.80 9.35
C GLU A 88 1.73 4.42 8.70
N SER A 89 0.82 3.53 9.10
CA SER A 89 0.75 2.18 8.53
C SER A 89 -0.68 1.74 8.28
N PHE A 90 -0.83 0.87 7.26
CA PHE A 90 -2.09 0.28 6.87
C PHE A 90 -1.85 -1.16 6.43
N ASP A 91 -2.51 -2.10 7.09
CA ASP A 91 -2.41 -3.53 6.82
C ASP A 91 -3.67 -4.03 6.11
N PHE A 92 -3.49 -4.90 5.13
CA PHE A 92 -4.58 -5.56 4.42
C PHE A 92 -4.09 -6.81 3.66
N SER A 93 -5.03 -7.65 3.23
CA SER A 93 -4.77 -8.70 2.25
C SER A 93 -5.30 -8.30 0.86
N LEU A 94 -4.77 -8.92 -0.19
CA LEU A 94 -5.25 -8.65 -1.56
C LEU A 94 -6.71 -9.10 -1.75
N SER A 95 -7.13 -10.15 -1.04
CA SER A 95 -8.53 -10.61 -1.06
C SER A 95 -9.47 -9.60 -0.40
N GLU A 96 -9.06 -8.95 0.69
CA GLU A 96 -9.85 -7.89 1.32
C GLU A 96 -10.06 -6.71 0.35
N GLU A 97 -9.01 -6.24 -0.32
CA GLU A 97 -9.12 -5.18 -1.34
C GLU A 97 -10.00 -5.62 -2.52
N LYS A 98 -9.83 -6.86 -3.00
CA LYS A 98 -10.63 -7.40 -4.11
C LYS A 98 -12.12 -7.41 -3.77
N ASN A 99 -12.49 -7.78 -2.54
CA ASN A 99 -13.87 -7.91 -2.07
C ASN A 99 -14.46 -6.58 -1.58
N ALA A 100 -13.64 -5.56 -1.36
CA ALA A 100 -14.11 -4.25 -0.95
C ALA A 100 -14.91 -3.57 -2.06
N VAL A 101 -15.92 -2.80 -1.66
CA VAL A 101 -16.80 -2.05 -2.57
C VAL A 101 -16.59 -0.56 -2.33
N ALA A 102 -16.26 0.19 -3.39
CA ALA A 102 -16.17 1.63 -3.32
C ALA A 102 -17.58 2.27 -3.32
N ILE A 103 -17.76 3.27 -2.47
CA ILE A 103 -18.95 4.12 -2.47
C ILE A 103 -18.56 5.43 -3.12
N PHE A 104 -19.25 5.81 -4.20
CA PHE A 104 -18.96 7.04 -4.94
C PHE A 104 -19.82 8.21 -4.48
N SER A 105 -19.30 9.43 -4.57
CA SER A 105 -20.00 10.65 -4.24
C SER A 105 -19.38 11.85 -4.96
N GLU A 106 -20.21 12.90 -5.17
CA GLU A 106 -19.71 14.24 -5.47
C GLU A 106 -18.83 14.77 -4.34
N PRO A 107 -17.94 15.76 -4.60
CA PRO A 107 -17.09 16.33 -3.57
C PRO A 107 -17.88 16.88 -2.39
N LEU A 108 -17.51 16.46 -1.18
CA LEU A 108 -18.05 16.94 0.09
C LEU A 108 -17.10 17.96 0.73
N ASN A 109 -17.23 18.20 2.05
CA ASN A 109 -16.51 19.27 2.74
C ASN A 109 -14.98 19.02 2.85
N TYR A 110 -14.54 17.77 2.81
CA TYR A 110 -13.12 17.39 2.97
C TYR A 110 -12.72 16.44 1.87
N LEU A 111 -11.50 16.66 1.33
CA LEU A 111 -10.85 15.74 0.40
C LEU A 111 -9.64 15.08 1.06
N TYR A 112 -9.39 13.84 0.68
CA TYR A 112 -8.30 13.01 1.20
C TYR A 112 -7.54 12.38 0.05
N GLU A 113 -6.22 12.48 0.13
CA GLU A 113 -5.30 11.83 -0.79
C GLU A 113 -4.42 10.84 -0.01
N PRO A 114 -4.48 9.52 -0.29
CA PRO A 114 -3.63 8.53 0.39
C PRO A 114 -2.15 8.81 0.19
N ASN A 115 -1.33 8.46 1.18
CA ASN A 115 0.10 8.57 1.04
C ASN A 115 0.66 7.58 -0.02
N ALA A 116 1.90 7.84 -0.46
CA ALA A 116 2.53 7.10 -1.55
C ALA A 116 2.63 5.59 -1.29
N SER A 117 2.78 5.14 -0.03
CA SER A 117 2.84 3.71 0.27
C SER A 117 1.49 3.02 0.06
N ILE A 118 0.38 3.67 0.40
CA ILE A 118 -0.97 3.17 0.17
C ILE A 118 -1.28 3.16 -1.32
N LEU A 119 -0.99 4.24 -2.04
CA LEU A 119 -1.18 4.31 -3.49
C LEU A 119 -0.40 3.20 -4.20
N LYS A 120 0.86 3.01 -3.85
CA LYS A 120 1.70 1.93 -4.41
C LYS A 120 1.20 0.54 -4.02
N SER A 121 0.63 0.36 -2.83
CA SER A 121 0.12 -0.94 -2.38
C SER A 121 -1.17 -1.38 -3.08
N GLY A 122 -1.90 -0.47 -3.73
CA GLY A 122 -3.13 -0.77 -4.46
C GLY A 122 -4.38 -0.89 -3.58
N SER A 123 -4.34 -0.43 -2.32
CA SER A 123 -5.50 -0.46 -1.42
C SER A 123 -6.39 0.76 -1.65
N PHE A 124 -7.21 0.73 -2.70
CA PHE A 124 -8.04 1.87 -3.10
C PHE A 124 -9.45 1.83 -2.53
N LYS A 125 -10.10 0.66 -2.55
CA LYS A 125 -11.47 0.52 -2.04
C LYS A 125 -11.49 0.31 -0.53
N LEU A 126 -10.60 -0.56 -0.05
CA LEU A 126 -10.57 -0.95 1.35
C LEU A 126 -10.21 0.21 2.27
N ILE A 127 -9.30 1.11 1.85
CA ILE A 127 -8.97 2.29 2.65
C ILE A 127 -10.18 3.23 2.79
N GLY A 128 -10.95 3.44 1.72
CA GLY A 128 -12.20 4.19 1.77
C GLY A 128 -13.18 3.57 2.77
N ASN A 129 -13.39 2.26 2.70
CA ASN A 129 -14.29 1.54 3.59
C ASN A 129 -13.86 1.63 5.05
N LYS A 130 -12.57 1.41 5.34
CA LYS A 130 -12.03 1.40 6.71
C LYS A 130 -12.20 2.75 7.40
N TYR A 131 -12.09 3.83 6.64
CA TYR A 131 -12.24 5.19 7.16
C TYR A 131 -13.62 5.81 6.88
N ARG A 132 -14.56 5.03 6.31
CA ARG A 132 -15.92 5.47 5.96
C ARG A 132 -15.92 6.70 5.05
N LEU A 133 -15.00 6.71 4.10
CA LEU A 133 -14.87 7.73 3.09
C LEU A 133 -15.56 7.30 1.79
N GLN A 134 -16.04 8.27 1.05
CA GLN A 134 -16.57 8.07 -0.29
C GLN A 134 -15.50 8.43 -1.32
N THR A 135 -15.49 7.73 -2.44
CA THR A 135 -14.54 7.94 -3.54
C THR A 135 -15.17 8.91 -4.54
N LEU A 136 -14.42 9.88 -5.07
CA LEU A 136 -14.97 10.80 -6.06
C LEU A 136 -15.22 10.10 -7.39
N GLU A 137 -14.26 9.30 -7.84
CA GLU A 137 -14.32 8.62 -9.12
C GLU A 137 -13.37 7.43 -9.12
N GLN A 138 -13.64 6.44 -9.94
CA GLN A 138 -12.96 5.14 -9.93
C GLN A 138 -11.43 5.23 -10.07
N ASN A 139 -10.92 6.18 -10.83
CA ASN A 139 -9.49 6.27 -11.19
C ASN A 139 -8.74 7.41 -10.51
N THR A 140 -9.40 8.22 -9.66
CA THR A 140 -8.76 9.39 -9.04
C THR A 140 -8.02 9.07 -7.76
N HIS A 141 -8.40 8.02 -7.04
CA HIS A 141 -7.92 7.66 -5.70
C HIS A 141 -8.02 8.83 -4.70
N ILE A 142 -8.98 9.71 -4.91
CA ILE A 142 -9.33 10.83 -4.03
C ILE A 142 -10.64 10.50 -3.32
N TYR A 143 -10.67 10.74 -2.03
CA TYR A 143 -11.80 10.43 -1.18
C TYR A 143 -12.40 11.69 -0.60
N THR A 144 -13.64 11.60 -0.12
CA THR A 144 -14.37 12.74 0.42
C THR A 144 -15.21 12.35 1.63
N SER A 145 -15.51 13.33 2.49
CA SER A 145 -16.44 13.19 3.61
C SER A 145 -17.07 14.53 4.00
N GLU A 146 -18.20 14.48 4.70
CA GLU A 146 -18.84 15.69 5.28
C GLU A 146 -18.10 16.21 6.51
N ARG A 147 -17.50 15.31 7.31
CA ARG A 147 -16.79 15.62 8.55
C ARG A 147 -15.35 15.21 8.46
N VAL A 148 -14.47 15.91 9.16
CA VAL A 148 -13.05 15.54 9.21
C VAL A 148 -12.90 14.14 9.81
N VAL A 149 -12.11 13.31 9.12
CA VAL A 149 -11.70 12.00 9.62
C VAL A 149 -10.31 12.13 10.20
N GLU A 150 -10.23 11.98 11.51
CA GLU A 150 -8.95 12.02 12.23
C GLU A 150 -8.14 10.74 11.96
N ASN A 151 -6.81 10.85 12.05
CA ASN A 151 -5.86 9.75 11.90
C ASN A 151 -5.88 9.03 10.55
N PHE A 152 -6.50 9.63 9.53
CA PHE A 152 -6.33 9.10 8.18
C PHE A 152 -4.87 9.30 7.73
N PRO A 153 -4.19 8.28 7.19
CA PRO A 153 -2.75 8.34 6.86
C PRO A 153 -2.50 9.10 5.55
N VAL A 154 -2.69 10.44 5.56
CA VAL A 154 -2.70 11.23 4.33
C VAL A 154 -2.69 12.74 4.53
N LYS A 155 -2.75 13.43 3.37
CA LYS A 155 -3.04 14.86 3.26
C LYS A 155 -4.56 15.08 3.23
N VAL A 156 -5.06 15.88 4.19
CA VAL A 156 -6.46 16.32 4.25
C VAL A 156 -6.55 17.74 3.73
N ILE A 157 -7.46 18.00 2.79
CA ILE A 157 -7.74 19.32 2.24
C ILE A 157 -9.20 19.67 2.58
N ARG A 158 -9.42 20.77 3.29
CA ARG A 158 -10.76 21.32 3.50
C ARG A 158 -11.17 22.11 2.27
N LEU A 159 -12.31 21.74 1.65
CA LEU A 159 -12.93 22.53 0.59
C LEU A 159 -13.65 23.72 1.23
N GLY A 160 -13.12 24.92 1.02
CA GLY A 160 -13.86 26.15 1.31
C GLY A 160 -14.94 26.33 0.26
N ILE A 161 -16.19 26.10 0.59
CA ILE A 161 -17.32 26.52 -0.26
C ILE A 161 -17.35 28.04 -0.20
N ARG A 162 -16.77 28.71 -1.20
CA ARG A 162 -17.11 30.10 -1.45
C ARG A 162 -18.52 30.11 -2.06
N ASN A 163 -19.52 30.45 -1.28
CA ASN A 163 -20.82 30.84 -1.82
C ASN A 163 -20.56 32.02 -2.77
N ARG A 164 -20.44 31.73 -4.06
CA ARG A 164 -20.55 32.71 -5.12
C ARG A 164 -22.02 32.83 -5.47
N PHE A 165 -22.82 33.43 -4.61
CA PHE A 165 -24.11 34.05 -4.93
C PHE A 165 -24.32 35.17 -3.91
N GLY A 166 -23.93 36.35 -4.30
CA GLY A 166 -24.24 37.64 -3.80
C GLY A 166 -24.23 38.58 -4.99
#